data_2b34ab39bc44eb721c2d85c65883a96d
#
_entry.id   2b34ab39bc44eb721c2d85c65883a96d
#
_cell.length_a   1.000
_cell.length_b   1.000
_cell.length_c   1.000
_cell.angle_alpha   90.00
_cell.angle_beta   90.00
_cell.angle_gamma   90.00
#
_symmetry.space_group_name_H-M   'P 1'
#
loop_
_entity.id
_entity.type
_entity.pdbx_description
1 polymer ?
#
loop_
_entity_poly.entity_id
_entity_poly.type
_entity_poly.pdbx_seq_one_letter_code
_entity_poly.pdbx_strand_id
1 'polypeptide(L)'
;MLFYWFLKFVAIGPVVKLVYRPEVDGTSHVPATGAAILASNHLSAADWIFMPLSLKRRVTFLAKAEYFTGTGVKGFLQRAFFSGAGQVPIDRSSASAAENAIQTGIRILREGKLLGIYPEGTRSPDGRLFRGKIGVARMALETGAPVVPVAMVYGRRLLPFGLKVTTVEVRFGTPLDFSRYEGLSGDRFVERSITDEILYEIMELSGQEYVDVYGATVKKSMDATGASAGDVLKTIQTPVAEAGDRAPTALAG
;
A
#
# COMPACT_ATOMS: atom_id res chain seq x y z
N MET A 1 12.64 -17.32 -11.96
CA MET A 1 13.49 -16.10 -11.99
C MET A 1 13.51 -15.46 -13.37
N LEU A 2 13.81 -16.18 -14.45
CA LEU A 2 13.90 -15.64 -15.82
C LEU A 2 12.60 -14.95 -16.27
N PHE A 3 11.44 -15.50 -15.94
CA PHE A 3 10.14 -14.93 -16.35
C PHE A 3 9.87 -13.54 -15.76
N TYR A 4 10.27 -13.29 -14.51
CA TYR A 4 10.18 -11.95 -13.90
C TYR A 4 10.97 -10.91 -14.71
N TRP A 5 12.20 -11.24 -15.09
CA TRP A 5 13.06 -10.35 -15.84
C TRP A 5 12.58 -10.18 -17.29
N PHE A 6 12.01 -11.24 -17.88
CA PHE A 6 11.36 -11.15 -19.18
C PHE A 6 10.17 -10.19 -19.15
N LEU A 7 9.26 -10.32 -18.17
CA LEU A 7 8.16 -9.38 -18.01
C LEU A 7 8.68 -7.94 -17.84
N LYS A 8 9.70 -7.76 -17.01
CA LYS A 8 10.25 -6.45 -16.68
C LYS A 8 10.95 -5.77 -17.85
N PHE A 9 11.79 -6.48 -18.57
CA PHE A 9 12.67 -5.86 -19.57
C PHE A 9 12.19 -6.04 -21.01
N VAL A 10 11.33 -7.00 -21.28
CA VAL A 10 10.90 -7.36 -22.63
C VAL A 10 9.41 -7.11 -22.86
N ALA A 11 8.54 -7.61 -21.98
CA ALA A 11 7.10 -7.56 -22.23
C ALA A 11 6.44 -6.29 -21.69
N ILE A 12 6.47 -6.06 -20.39
CA ILE A 12 5.71 -4.97 -19.72
C ILE A 12 6.53 -3.67 -19.64
N GLY A 13 7.79 -3.78 -19.23
CA GLY A 13 8.62 -2.60 -18.96
C GLY A 13 8.78 -1.64 -20.13
N PRO A 14 9.09 -2.09 -21.34
CA PRO A 14 9.19 -1.20 -22.51
C PRO A 14 7.88 -0.47 -22.82
N VAL A 15 6.75 -1.20 -22.75
CA VAL A 15 5.41 -0.62 -22.99
C VAL A 15 5.09 0.44 -21.94
N VAL A 16 5.30 0.13 -20.67
CA VAL A 16 5.05 1.06 -19.57
C VAL A 16 5.94 2.30 -19.68
N LYS A 17 7.23 2.14 -19.99
CA LYS A 17 8.16 3.25 -20.20
C LYS A 17 7.77 4.14 -21.38
N LEU A 18 7.29 3.55 -22.47
CA LEU A 18 6.87 4.28 -23.65
C LEU A 18 5.59 5.08 -23.38
N VAL A 19 4.60 4.45 -22.75
CA VAL A 19 3.25 5.02 -22.55
C VAL A 19 3.24 6.03 -21.40
N TYR A 20 3.76 5.63 -20.23
CA TYR A 20 3.64 6.43 -19.00
C TYR A 20 4.87 7.29 -18.72
N ARG A 21 6.04 6.94 -19.32
CA ARG A 21 7.33 7.61 -19.07
C ARG A 21 7.55 7.91 -17.59
N PRO A 22 7.54 6.89 -16.72
CA PRO A 22 7.61 7.08 -15.28
C PRO A 22 8.91 7.82 -14.91
N GLU A 23 8.77 8.84 -14.09
CA GLU A 23 9.90 9.52 -13.46
C GLU A 23 10.21 8.79 -12.16
N VAL A 24 11.50 8.56 -11.91
CA VAL A 24 11.94 7.77 -10.75
C VAL A 24 13.05 8.50 -10.03
N ASP A 25 12.88 8.73 -8.75
CA ASP A 25 13.84 9.37 -7.88
C ASP A 25 14.17 8.53 -6.64
N GLY A 26 15.35 8.74 -6.06
CA GLY A 26 15.76 8.15 -4.79
C GLY A 26 16.05 6.64 -4.83
N THR A 27 16.24 6.01 -5.99
CA THR A 27 16.53 4.56 -6.07
C THR A 27 17.77 4.11 -5.32
N SER A 28 18.71 5.02 -5.06
CA SER A 28 19.90 4.79 -4.24
C SER A 28 19.59 4.51 -2.77
N HIS A 29 18.44 4.91 -2.29
CA HIS A 29 17.95 4.65 -0.93
C HIS A 29 17.53 3.18 -0.73
N VAL A 30 17.27 2.45 -1.80
CA VAL A 30 16.95 1.03 -1.69
C VAL A 30 18.22 0.21 -1.55
N PRO A 31 18.42 -0.55 -0.46
CA PRO A 31 19.64 -1.33 -0.24
C PRO A 31 19.96 -2.24 -1.43
N ALA A 32 21.21 -2.24 -1.86
CA ALA A 32 21.68 -3.07 -2.98
C ALA A 32 21.57 -4.58 -2.67
N THR A 33 21.72 -4.96 -1.40
CA THR A 33 21.62 -6.34 -0.89
C THR A 33 20.83 -6.35 0.43
N GLY A 34 20.48 -7.53 0.92
CA GLY A 34 19.76 -7.67 2.18
C GLY A 34 18.26 -7.36 2.07
N ALA A 35 17.57 -7.47 3.21
CA ALA A 35 16.15 -7.20 3.30
C ALA A 35 15.86 -5.71 3.35
N ALA A 36 14.70 -5.31 2.82
CA ALA A 36 14.09 -4.02 3.11
C ALA A 36 12.58 -4.09 2.84
N ILE A 37 11.83 -3.28 3.57
CA ILE A 37 10.39 -3.07 3.35
C ILE A 37 10.23 -1.81 2.50
N LEU A 38 9.55 -1.91 1.37
CA LEU A 38 9.16 -0.77 0.53
C LEU A 38 7.71 -0.43 0.87
N ALA A 39 7.51 0.56 1.72
CA ALA A 39 6.18 0.97 2.18
C ALA A 39 5.66 2.12 1.32
N SER A 40 4.54 1.92 0.62
CA SER A 40 4.03 2.89 -0.35
C SER A 40 2.55 3.24 -0.10
N ASN A 41 2.15 4.45 -0.48
CA ASN A 41 0.75 4.78 -0.70
C ASN A 41 0.16 3.92 -1.81
N HIS A 42 -1.17 3.78 -1.84
CA HIS A 42 -1.84 2.91 -2.82
C HIS A 42 -2.96 3.62 -3.55
N LEU A 43 -2.69 4.10 -4.74
CA LEU A 43 -3.62 4.90 -5.56
C LEU A 43 -4.24 4.10 -6.71
N SER A 44 -3.45 3.20 -7.32
CA SER A 44 -3.85 2.50 -8.53
C SER A 44 -3.64 0.99 -8.41
N ALA A 45 -4.45 0.23 -9.14
CA ALA A 45 -4.20 -1.21 -9.30
C ALA A 45 -2.87 -1.49 -10.03
N ALA A 46 -2.25 -0.49 -10.66
CA ALA A 46 -0.98 -0.63 -11.38
C ALA A 46 0.26 -0.32 -10.53
N ASP A 47 0.11 0.14 -9.28
CA ASP A 47 1.25 0.53 -8.42
C ASP A 47 2.27 -0.59 -8.25
N TRP A 48 1.81 -1.84 -8.13
CA TRP A 48 2.67 -3.02 -8.04
C TRP A 48 3.45 -3.33 -9.32
N ILE A 49 3.17 -2.63 -10.43
CA ILE A 49 3.94 -2.70 -11.68
C ILE A 49 5.02 -1.62 -11.68
N PHE A 50 4.67 -0.38 -11.38
CA PHE A 50 5.61 0.76 -11.47
C PHE A 50 6.77 0.64 -10.48
N MET A 51 6.50 0.32 -9.22
CA MET A 51 7.54 0.18 -8.20
C MET A 51 8.61 -0.88 -8.58
N PRO A 52 8.28 -2.14 -8.96
CA PRO A 52 9.29 -3.09 -9.41
C PRO A 52 10.02 -2.68 -10.68
N LEU A 53 9.34 -2.01 -11.62
CA LEU A 53 9.99 -1.54 -12.86
C LEU A 53 11.04 -0.47 -12.59
N SER A 54 10.93 0.28 -11.49
CA SER A 54 11.86 1.34 -11.09
C SER A 54 13.16 0.81 -10.48
N LEU A 55 13.21 -0.44 -10.02
CA LEU A 55 14.33 -0.99 -9.25
C LEU A 55 15.11 -2.06 -10.01
N LYS A 56 16.40 -2.22 -9.75
CA LYS A 56 17.23 -3.31 -10.30
C LYS A 56 17.01 -4.64 -9.55
N ARG A 57 16.46 -4.60 -8.35
CA ARG A 57 16.17 -5.77 -7.52
C ARG A 57 14.72 -6.23 -7.72
N ARG A 58 14.47 -7.53 -7.48
CA ARG A 58 13.11 -8.07 -7.48
C ARG A 58 12.38 -7.62 -6.23
N VAL A 59 11.19 -7.06 -6.39
CA VAL A 59 10.27 -6.75 -5.29
C VAL A 59 9.23 -7.87 -5.19
N THR A 60 8.98 -8.32 -3.97
CA THR A 60 7.95 -9.32 -3.66
C THR A 60 6.75 -8.62 -3.03
N PHE A 61 5.54 -8.91 -3.50
CA PHE A 61 4.30 -8.39 -2.92
C PHE A 61 3.42 -9.52 -2.41
N LEU A 62 2.57 -9.21 -1.45
CA LEU A 62 1.53 -10.10 -0.96
C LEU A 62 0.24 -9.89 -1.76
N ALA A 63 -0.23 -10.93 -2.43
CA ALA A 63 -1.42 -10.88 -3.28
C ALA A 63 -2.51 -11.83 -2.78
N LYS A 64 -3.76 -11.59 -3.20
CA LYS A 64 -4.89 -12.44 -2.82
C LYS A 64 -4.70 -13.88 -3.33
N ALA A 65 -4.95 -14.87 -2.48
CA ALA A 65 -4.85 -16.28 -2.83
C ALA A 65 -5.69 -16.69 -4.05
N GLU A 66 -6.82 -15.99 -4.28
CA GLU A 66 -7.71 -16.26 -5.41
C GLU A 66 -7.03 -16.10 -6.78
N TYR A 67 -5.96 -15.29 -6.87
CA TYR A 67 -5.17 -15.18 -8.09
C TYR A 67 -4.33 -16.45 -8.39
N PHE A 68 -4.23 -17.36 -7.42
CA PHE A 68 -3.41 -18.56 -7.51
C PHE A 68 -4.23 -19.86 -7.47
N THR A 69 -5.53 -19.79 -7.17
CA THR A 69 -6.42 -20.96 -6.99
C THR A 69 -7.30 -21.25 -8.19
N GLY A 70 -7.26 -20.40 -9.23
CA GLY A 70 -8.04 -20.60 -10.46
C GLY A 70 -7.71 -21.95 -11.14
N THR A 71 -8.73 -22.61 -11.70
CA THR A 71 -8.63 -23.89 -12.40
C THR A 71 -8.57 -23.71 -13.93
N GLY A 72 -8.21 -24.77 -14.63
CA GLY A 72 -8.10 -24.77 -16.10
C GLY A 72 -6.92 -23.93 -16.62
N VAL A 73 -6.87 -23.74 -17.94
CA VAL A 73 -5.79 -23.02 -18.63
C VAL A 73 -5.69 -21.57 -18.15
N LYS A 74 -6.83 -20.89 -17.98
CA LYS A 74 -6.87 -19.50 -17.48
C LYS A 74 -6.28 -19.38 -16.07
N GLY A 75 -6.65 -20.27 -15.16
CA GLY A 75 -6.11 -20.29 -13.80
C GLY A 75 -4.62 -20.63 -13.77
N PHE A 76 -4.17 -21.55 -14.63
CA PHE A 76 -2.75 -21.85 -14.77
C PHE A 76 -1.95 -20.62 -15.25
N LEU A 77 -2.39 -19.94 -16.30
CA LEU A 77 -1.74 -18.74 -16.83
C LEU A 77 -1.72 -17.60 -15.80
N GLN A 78 -2.83 -17.41 -15.10
CA GLN A 78 -2.93 -16.39 -14.04
C GLN A 78 -1.93 -16.68 -12.92
N ARG A 79 -1.88 -17.91 -12.41
CA ARG A 79 -0.92 -18.34 -11.38
C ARG A 79 0.53 -18.17 -11.84
N ALA A 80 0.84 -18.63 -13.07
CA ALA A 80 2.17 -18.49 -13.65
C ALA A 80 2.58 -17.01 -13.76
N PHE A 81 1.66 -16.14 -14.17
CA PHE A 81 1.89 -14.71 -14.27
C PHE A 81 2.16 -14.08 -12.90
N PHE A 82 1.27 -14.23 -11.91
CA PHE A 82 1.43 -13.61 -10.60
C PHE A 82 2.65 -14.15 -9.84
N SER A 83 2.89 -15.46 -9.85
CA SER A 83 4.09 -16.06 -9.26
C SER A 83 5.36 -15.55 -9.95
N GLY A 84 5.34 -15.48 -11.27
CA GLY A 84 6.45 -14.96 -12.06
C GLY A 84 6.69 -13.47 -11.84
N ALA A 85 5.64 -12.68 -11.64
CA ALA A 85 5.71 -11.26 -11.32
C ALA A 85 6.17 -10.95 -9.87
N GLY A 86 6.48 -11.98 -9.06
CA GLY A 86 6.98 -11.77 -7.70
C GLY A 86 5.88 -11.69 -6.64
N GLN A 87 4.66 -12.07 -6.98
CA GLN A 87 3.57 -12.09 -6.02
C GLN A 87 3.57 -13.39 -5.20
N VAL A 88 3.28 -13.28 -3.90
CA VAL A 88 3.14 -14.41 -2.98
C VAL A 88 1.69 -14.45 -2.48
N PRO A 89 1.00 -15.62 -2.59
CA PRO A 89 -0.38 -15.73 -2.17
C PRO A 89 -0.54 -15.60 -0.66
N ILE A 90 -1.56 -14.85 -0.23
CA ILE A 90 -2.05 -14.83 1.15
C ILE A 90 -3.55 -15.04 1.17
N ASP A 91 -4.01 -15.90 2.05
CA ASP A 91 -5.43 -16.03 2.35
C ASP A 91 -5.89 -14.85 3.19
N ARG A 92 -6.90 -14.13 2.72
CA ARG A 92 -7.49 -12.96 3.40
C ARG A 92 -8.89 -13.24 3.95
N SER A 93 -9.36 -14.48 3.84
CA SER A 93 -10.72 -14.87 4.23
C SER A 93 -10.80 -15.34 5.67
N SER A 94 -9.70 -15.79 6.26
CA SER A 94 -9.66 -16.34 7.61
C SER A 94 -9.54 -15.24 8.69
N ALA A 95 -9.99 -15.56 9.92
CA ALA A 95 -9.81 -14.68 11.08
C ALA A 95 -8.32 -14.38 11.35
N SER A 96 -7.42 -15.29 10.97
CA SER A 96 -5.97 -15.16 11.08
C SER A 96 -5.30 -14.52 9.85
N ALA A 97 -6.07 -14.03 8.89
CA ALA A 97 -5.55 -13.51 7.62
C ALA A 97 -4.49 -12.43 7.79
N ALA A 98 -4.69 -11.51 8.73
CA ALA A 98 -3.75 -10.44 9.01
C ALA A 98 -2.43 -11.00 9.56
N GLU A 99 -2.50 -11.95 10.50
CA GLU A 99 -1.33 -12.60 11.07
C GLU A 99 -0.58 -13.42 10.01
N ASN A 100 -1.27 -14.20 9.20
CA ASN A 100 -0.67 -14.98 8.11
C ASN A 100 0.06 -14.08 7.10
N ALA A 101 -0.47 -12.90 6.83
CA ALA A 101 0.18 -11.90 5.97
C ALA A 101 1.48 -11.38 6.61
N ILE A 102 1.46 -11.07 7.91
CA ILE A 102 2.63 -10.60 8.66
C ILE A 102 3.71 -11.69 8.67
N GLN A 103 3.37 -12.92 9.03
CA GLN A 103 4.31 -14.04 9.08
C GLN A 103 4.91 -14.36 7.71
N THR A 104 4.11 -14.24 6.65
CA THR A 104 4.62 -14.40 5.27
C THR A 104 5.59 -13.27 4.91
N GLY A 105 5.30 -12.04 5.28
CA GLY A 105 6.19 -10.89 5.09
C GLY A 105 7.51 -11.06 5.83
N ILE A 106 7.47 -11.46 7.11
CA ILE A 106 8.65 -11.74 7.93
C ILE A 106 9.53 -12.80 7.27
N ARG A 107 8.94 -13.89 6.79
CA ARG A 107 9.68 -14.93 6.08
C ARG A 107 10.41 -14.39 4.84
N ILE A 108 9.73 -13.59 4.03
CA ILE A 108 10.31 -12.97 2.83
C ILE A 108 11.50 -12.07 3.21
N LEU A 109 11.37 -11.29 4.28
CA LEU A 109 12.43 -10.41 4.76
C LEU A 109 13.62 -11.21 5.33
N ARG A 110 13.37 -12.27 6.10
CA ARG A 110 14.44 -13.16 6.60
C ARG A 110 15.22 -13.87 5.49
N GLU A 111 14.62 -14.02 4.31
CA GLU A 111 15.29 -14.50 3.10
C GLU A 111 16.13 -13.41 2.39
N GLY A 112 16.28 -12.22 2.97
CA GLY A 112 17.05 -11.10 2.40
C GLY A 112 16.40 -10.44 1.19
N LYS A 113 15.09 -10.56 1.02
CA LYS A 113 14.34 -10.04 -0.14
C LYS A 113 13.73 -8.67 0.14
N LEU A 114 13.38 -7.94 -0.94
CA LEU A 114 12.57 -6.73 -0.86
C LEU A 114 11.09 -7.13 -0.76
N LEU A 115 10.40 -6.57 0.23
CA LEU A 115 8.96 -6.70 0.41
C LEU A 115 8.27 -5.37 0.09
N GLY A 116 7.44 -5.34 -0.93
CA GLY A 116 6.54 -4.21 -1.21
C GLY A 116 5.25 -4.35 -0.41
N ILE A 117 4.86 -3.30 0.30
CA ILE A 117 3.63 -3.27 1.11
C ILE A 117 2.94 -1.92 0.97
N TYR A 118 1.62 -1.97 1.06
CA TYR A 118 0.76 -0.78 1.17
C TYR A 118 0.18 -0.74 2.58
N PRO A 119 0.72 0.12 3.48
CA PRO A 119 0.29 0.16 4.89
C PRO A 119 -1.20 0.44 5.06
N GLU A 120 -1.82 1.19 4.18
CA GLU A 120 -3.26 1.46 4.17
C GLU A 120 -4.11 0.17 4.04
N GLY A 121 -3.55 -0.91 3.46
CA GLY A 121 -4.20 -2.21 3.25
C GLY A 121 -5.31 -2.21 2.20
N THR A 122 -5.58 -1.08 1.57
CA THR A 122 -6.50 -0.91 0.44
C THR A 122 -6.08 0.28 -0.41
N ARG A 123 -6.55 0.35 -1.64
CA ARG A 123 -6.36 1.57 -2.46
C ARG A 123 -7.10 2.74 -1.82
N SER A 124 -6.54 3.94 -1.91
CA SER A 124 -7.22 5.15 -1.50
C SER A 124 -8.57 5.28 -2.20
N PRO A 125 -9.65 5.65 -1.50
CA PRO A 125 -10.96 5.88 -2.11
C PRO A 125 -11.04 7.19 -2.91
N ASP A 126 -10.23 8.19 -2.59
CA ASP A 126 -10.33 9.55 -3.14
C ASP A 126 -9.00 10.24 -3.44
N GLY A 127 -7.90 9.51 -3.32
CA GLY A 127 -6.56 10.04 -3.61
C GLY A 127 -5.81 10.59 -2.39
N ARG A 128 -6.44 10.70 -1.21
CA ARG A 128 -5.77 11.07 0.05
C ARG A 128 -5.03 9.88 0.65
N LEU A 129 -4.13 10.12 1.59
CA LEU A 129 -3.41 9.10 2.34
C LEU A 129 -4.19 8.73 3.60
N PHE A 130 -4.56 7.48 3.73
CA PHE A 130 -5.37 6.99 4.84
C PHE A 130 -4.53 6.29 5.91
N ARG A 131 -5.09 6.20 7.12
CA ARG A 131 -4.46 5.56 8.27
C ARG A 131 -3.94 4.16 7.93
N GLY A 132 -2.67 3.90 8.26
CA GLY A 132 -2.00 2.63 8.02
C GLY A 132 -2.28 1.59 9.10
N LYS A 133 -2.18 0.33 8.73
CA LYS A 133 -2.22 -0.82 9.63
C LYS A 133 -0.84 -1.09 10.22
N ILE A 134 -0.78 -1.50 11.47
CA ILE A 134 0.46 -1.72 12.24
C ILE A 134 1.33 -2.89 11.74
N GLY A 135 0.84 -3.70 10.79
CA GLY A 135 1.59 -4.85 10.29
C GLY A 135 2.95 -4.53 9.68
N VAL A 136 3.11 -3.34 9.09
CA VAL A 136 4.40 -2.89 8.56
C VAL A 136 5.42 -2.68 9.67
N ALA A 137 5.03 -2.04 10.77
CA ALA A 137 5.86 -1.81 11.94
C ALA A 137 6.28 -3.13 12.61
N ARG A 138 5.34 -4.04 12.78
CA ARG A 138 5.62 -5.36 13.34
C ARG A 138 6.62 -6.15 12.50
N MET A 139 6.48 -6.16 11.18
CA MET A 139 7.47 -6.80 10.29
C MET A 139 8.85 -6.15 10.39
N ALA A 140 8.93 -4.81 10.48
CA ALA A 140 10.18 -4.09 10.66
C ALA A 140 10.85 -4.47 11.99
N LEU A 141 10.12 -4.46 13.10
CA LEU A 141 10.62 -4.78 14.44
C LEU A 141 11.08 -6.25 14.56
N GLU A 142 10.33 -7.20 14.00
CA GLU A 142 10.67 -8.64 14.09
C GLU A 142 11.84 -9.05 13.19
N THR A 143 12.19 -8.25 12.20
CA THR A 143 13.24 -8.60 11.22
C THR A 143 14.44 -7.66 11.27
N GLY A 144 14.34 -6.50 11.92
CA GLY A 144 15.35 -5.44 11.84
C GLY A 144 15.53 -4.87 10.43
N ALA A 145 14.61 -5.16 9.49
CA ALA A 145 14.71 -4.69 8.12
C ALA A 145 14.38 -3.19 8.05
N PRO A 146 15.21 -2.37 7.39
CA PRO A 146 14.90 -0.96 7.18
C PRO A 146 13.64 -0.79 6.34
N VAL A 147 12.88 0.28 6.61
CA VAL A 147 11.70 0.64 5.85
C VAL A 147 12.03 1.81 4.94
N VAL A 148 11.92 1.61 3.63
CA VAL A 148 12.05 2.67 2.65
C VAL A 148 10.64 3.18 2.32
N PRO A 149 10.29 4.42 2.69
CA PRO A 149 9.03 5.02 2.29
C PRO A 149 9.05 5.28 0.78
N VAL A 150 7.94 4.98 0.13
CA VAL A 150 7.80 5.14 -1.33
C VAL A 150 6.53 5.93 -1.62
N ALA A 151 6.62 6.93 -2.48
CA ALA A 151 5.45 7.63 -2.97
C ALA A 151 5.19 7.33 -4.45
N MET A 152 3.95 6.92 -4.73
CA MET A 152 3.40 6.88 -6.07
C MET A 152 2.63 8.17 -6.30
N VAL A 153 3.05 8.98 -7.27
CA VAL A 153 2.41 10.25 -7.61
C VAL A 153 1.89 10.18 -9.04
N TYR A 154 0.59 10.39 -9.19
CA TYR A 154 -0.07 10.37 -10.49
C TYR A 154 -0.42 11.79 -10.92
N GLY A 155 0.05 12.16 -12.10
CA GLY A 155 -0.24 13.44 -12.73
C GLY A 155 -0.93 13.26 -14.08
N ARG A 156 -1.23 14.38 -14.71
CA ARG A 156 -1.71 14.43 -16.10
C ARG A 156 -0.84 15.40 -16.87
N ARG A 157 -0.33 14.96 -18.01
CA ARG A 157 0.38 15.82 -18.96
C ARG A 157 -0.45 15.98 -20.23
N LEU A 158 -0.59 17.24 -20.66
CA LEU A 158 -1.20 17.56 -21.93
C LEU A 158 -0.11 17.43 -23.02
N LEU A 159 -0.33 16.57 -23.97
CA LEU A 159 0.48 16.46 -25.19
C LEU A 159 -0.06 17.39 -26.30
N PRO A 160 0.73 17.67 -27.36
CA PRO A 160 0.22 18.30 -28.56
C PRO A 160 -1.06 17.63 -29.05
N PHE A 161 -1.92 18.41 -29.69
CA PHE A 161 -3.26 17.98 -30.17
C PHE A 161 -4.28 17.65 -29.06
N GLY A 162 -4.07 18.14 -27.83
CA GLY A 162 -5.05 18.00 -26.73
C GLY A 162 -5.11 16.61 -26.09
N LEU A 163 -4.21 15.71 -26.44
CA LEU A 163 -4.15 14.37 -25.84
C LEU A 163 -3.63 14.44 -24.40
N LYS A 164 -4.42 13.94 -23.45
CA LYS A 164 -4.05 13.85 -22.03
C LYS A 164 -3.47 12.47 -21.73
N VAL A 165 -2.25 12.43 -21.23
CA VAL A 165 -1.61 11.19 -20.76
C VAL A 165 -1.41 11.24 -19.25
N THR A 166 -1.58 10.09 -18.60
CA THR A 166 -1.26 9.94 -17.19
C THR A 166 0.27 9.85 -17.04
N THR A 167 0.84 10.67 -16.18
CA THR A 167 2.24 10.57 -15.75
C THR A 167 2.30 9.84 -14.41
N VAL A 168 3.40 9.15 -14.17
CA VAL A 168 3.64 8.43 -12.92
C VAL A 168 5.03 8.79 -12.43
N GLU A 169 5.10 9.24 -11.18
CA GLU A 169 6.38 9.43 -10.49
C GLU A 169 6.48 8.39 -9.37
N VAL A 170 7.66 7.82 -9.20
CA VAL A 170 7.97 6.89 -8.11
C VAL A 170 9.14 7.48 -7.32
N ARG A 171 8.87 7.92 -6.10
CA ARG A 171 9.86 8.55 -5.23
C ARG A 171 10.20 7.63 -4.08
N PHE A 172 11.49 7.31 -3.91
CA PHE A 172 11.99 6.51 -2.78
C PHE A 172 12.63 7.44 -1.76
N GLY A 173 12.08 7.47 -0.55
CA GLY A 173 12.61 8.27 0.56
C GLY A 173 13.78 7.60 1.26
N THR A 174 14.38 8.32 2.20
CA THR A 174 15.48 7.82 3.04
C THR A 174 15.00 6.60 3.86
N PRO A 175 15.82 5.54 3.99
CA PRO A 175 15.47 4.40 4.80
C PRO A 175 15.29 4.78 6.27
N LEU A 176 14.20 4.34 6.87
CA LEU A 176 13.92 4.47 8.28
C LEU A 176 14.46 3.25 9.02
N ASP A 177 15.23 3.50 10.07
CA ASP A 177 15.76 2.48 10.98
C ASP A 177 15.02 2.54 12.32
N PHE A 178 14.47 1.41 12.71
CA PHE A 178 13.71 1.26 13.96
C PHE A 178 14.45 0.42 15.02
N SER A 179 15.77 0.27 14.89
CA SER A 179 16.62 -0.46 15.86
C SER A 179 16.49 0.08 17.29
N ARG A 180 16.18 1.38 17.45
CA ARG A 180 15.87 2.01 18.75
C ARG A 180 14.68 1.38 19.49
N TYR A 181 13.85 0.61 18.81
CA TYR A 181 12.69 -0.10 19.36
C TYR A 181 12.89 -1.63 19.36
N GLU A 182 14.12 -2.11 19.24
CA GLU A 182 14.41 -3.56 19.27
C GLU A 182 13.85 -4.19 20.54
N GLY A 183 13.25 -5.37 20.41
CA GLY A 183 12.61 -6.09 21.51
C GLY A 183 11.18 -5.63 21.86
N LEU A 184 10.66 -4.57 21.25
CA LEU A 184 9.32 -4.04 21.53
C LEU A 184 8.26 -4.47 20.50
N SER A 185 8.53 -5.53 19.73
CA SER A 185 7.50 -6.15 18.87
C SER A 185 6.35 -6.66 19.71
N GLY A 186 5.11 -6.34 19.31
CA GLY A 186 3.90 -6.64 20.08
C GLY A 186 3.42 -5.50 20.99
N ASP A 187 4.25 -4.48 21.25
CA ASP A 187 3.78 -3.25 21.89
C ASP A 187 3.00 -2.40 20.89
N ARG A 188 1.69 -2.31 21.10
CA ARG A 188 0.78 -1.61 20.18
C ARG A 188 1.04 -0.11 20.06
N PHE A 189 1.56 0.52 21.10
CA PHE A 189 1.90 1.95 21.05
C PHE A 189 3.13 2.18 20.20
N VAL A 190 4.16 1.35 20.38
CA VAL A 190 5.37 1.40 19.55
C VAL A 190 5.05 1.08 18.09
N GLU A 191 4.33 -0.02 17.82
CA GLU A 191 3.92 -0.39 16.47
C GLU A 191 3.08 0.72 15.80
N ARG A 192 2.22 1.39 16.56
CA ARG A 192 1.43 2.53 16.05
C ARG A 192 2.34 3.71 15.70
N SER A 193 3.23 4.11 16.62
CA SER A 193 4.16 5.23 16.41
C SER A 193 5.06 5.02 15.20
N ILE A 194 5.61 3.81 15.03
CA ILE A 194 6.40 3.45 13.86
C ILE A 194 5.56 3.54 12.57
N THR A 195 4.33 3.05 12.61
CA THR A 195 3.45 3.10 11.44
C THR A 195 3.14 4.55 11.06
N ASP A 196 2.88 5.41 12.05
CA ASP A 196 2.58 6.83 11.82
C ASP A 196 3.81 7.57 11.28
N GLU A 197 5.02 7.27 11.77
CA GLU A 197 6.28 7.80 11.22
C GLU A 197 6.46 7.39 9.75
N ILE A 198 6.22 6.13 9.41
CA ILE A 198 6.28 5.65 8.02
C ILE A 198 5.26 6.39 7.13
N LEU A 199 4.02 6.58 7.62
CA LEU A 199 3.00 7.29 6.86
C LEU A 199 3.31 8.79 6.72
N TYR A 200 3.91 9.40 7.73
CA TYR A 200 4.36 10.78 7.66
C TYR A 200 5.38 10.96 6.53
N GLU A 201 6.37 10.09 6.45
CA GLU A 201 7.36 10.14 5.37
C GLU A 201 6.74 9.91 3.98
N ILE A 202 5.76 9.00 3.88
CA ILE A 202 5.01 8.81 2.63
C ILE A 202 4.20 10.06 2.28
N MET A 203 3.59 10.72 3.26
CA MET A 203 2.84 11.96 3.10
C MET A 203 3.74 13.08 2.55
N GLU A 204 4.90 13.30 3.17
CA GLU A 204 5.87 14.31 2.73
C GLU A 204 6.36 14.05 1.29
N LEU A 205 6.66 12.79 0.96
CA LEU A 205 7.10 12.41 -0.39
C LEU A 205 6.00 12.55 -1.44
N SER A 206 4.75 12.23 -1.09
CA SER A 206 3.62 12.22 -2.03
C SER A 206 2.92 13.56 -2.16
N GLY A 207 2.99 14.40 -1.13
CA GLY A 207 2.19 15.63 -1.01
C GLY A 207 0.70 15.37 -0.80
N GLN A 208 0.31 14.16 -0.37
CA GLN A 208 -1.09 13.82 -0.09
C GLN A 208 -1.56 14.39 1.25
N GLU A 209 -2.83 14.78 1.32
CA GLU A 209 -3.52 15.06 2.56
C GLU A 209 -3.70 13.77 3.36
N TYR A 210 -3.30 13.77 4.64
CA TYR A 210 -3.50 12.62 5.53
C TYR A 210 -4.88 12.61 6.17
N VAL A 211 -5.48 11.44 6.25
CA VAL A 211 -6.79 11.22 6.90
C VAL A 211 -6.66 10.13 7.95
N ASP A 212 -6.86 10.48 9.22
CA ASP A 212 -6.76 9.54 10.36
C ASP A 212 -7.97 8.62 10.50
N VAL A 213 -8.34 7.98 9.40
CA VAL A 213 -9.40 6.96 9.32
C VAL A 213 -8.90 5.82 8.42
N TYR A 214 -9.27 4.59 8.71
CA TYR A 214 -8.93 3.49 7.82
C TYR A 214 -9.71 3.58 6.50
N GLY A 215 -9.00 3.60 5.38
CA GLY A 215 -9.60 3.67 4.04
C GLY A 215 -10.59 2.52 3.75
N ALA A 216 -10.39 1.34 4.36
CA ALA A 216 -11.33 0.22 4.26
C ALA A 216 -12.70 0.53 4.92
N THR A 217 -12.71 1.28 6.02
CA THR A 217 -13.95 1.73 6.68
C THR A 217 -14.71 2.70 5.79
N VAL A 218 -13.99 3.68 5.21
CA VAL A 218 -14.59 4.64 4.28
C VAL A 218 -15.21 3.93 3.08
N LYS A 219 -14.48 3.01 2.45
CA LYS A 219 -15.02 2.22 1.33
C LYS A 219 -16.26 1.43 1.68
N LYS A 220 -16.24 0.73 2.81
CA LYS A 220 -17.42 -0.03 3.27
C LYS A 220 -18.64 0.88 3.44
N SER A 221 -18.46 2.09 3.97
CA SER A 221 -19.55 3.06 4.11
C SER A 221 -20.00 3.62 2.75
N MET A 222 -19.09 3.90 1.83
CA MET A 222 -19.43 4.30 0.46
C MET A 222 -20.25 3.23 -0.26
N ASP A 223 -19.83 1.96 -0.16
CA ASP A 223 -20.54 0.82 -0.77
C ASP A 223 -21.94 0.63 -0.18
N ALA A 224 -22.11 0.90 1.12
CA ALA A 224 -23.39 0.76 1.80
C ALA A 224 -24.37 1.92 1.55
N THR A 225 -23.84 3.15 1.35
CA THR A 225 -24.67 4.37 1.29
C THR A 225 -24.74 5.00 -0.11
N GLY A 226 -23.83 4.63 -1.00
CA GLY A 226 -23.65 5.30 -2.29
C GLY A 226 -23.04 6.72 -2.18
N ALA A 227 -22.66 7.16 -0.97
CA ALA A 227 -22.12 8.49 -0.72
C ALA A 227 -20.66 8.63 -1.20
N SER A 228 -20.21 9.87 -1.44
CA SER A 228 -18.81 10.14 -1.73
C SER A 228 -17.91 9.92 -0.50
N ALA A 229 -16.61 9.69 -0.72
CA ALA A 229 -15.64 9.57 0.37
C ALA A 229 -15.64 10.83 1.27
N GLY A 230 -15.78 12.02 0.68
CA GLY A 230 -15.85 13.28 1.42
C GLY A 230 -17.06 13.37 2.35
N ASP A 231 -18.22 12.94 1.90
CA ASP A 231 -19.44 12.95 2.72
C ASP A 231 -19.38 11.92 3.85
N VAL A 232 -18.87 10.72 3.54
CA VAL A 232 -18.64 9.68 4.57
C VAL A 232 -17.68 10.19 5.65
N LEU A 233 -16.60 10.87 5.28
CA LEU A 233 -15.63 11.39 6.25
C LEU A 233 -16.22 12.50 7.12
N LYS A 234 -17.03 13.40 6.57
CA LYS A 234 -17.76 14.40 7.36
C LYS A 234 -18.60 13.71 8.43
N THR A 235 -19.34 12.64 8.06
CA THR A 235 -20.17 11.88 9.00
C THR A 235 -19.35 11.17 10.09
N ILE A 236 -18.18 10.60 9.74
CA ILE A 236 -17.32 9.89 10.70
C ILE A 236 -16.61 10.88 11.65
N GLN A 237 -16.22 12.06 11.18
CA GLN A 237 -15.44 13.04 11.92
C GLN A 237 -16.32 14.04 12.69
N THR A 238 -17.62 14.12 12.41
CA THR A 238 -18.54 14.93 13.20
C THR A 238 -18.77 14.26 14.55
N PRO A 239 -18.39 14.87 15.69
CA PRO A 239 -18.72 14.31 17.00
C PRO A 239 -20.24 14.15 17.11
N VAL A 240 -20.69 13.08 17.74
CA VAL A 240 -22.11 12.85 18.08
C VAL A 240 -22.51 13.85 19.19
N ALA A 241 -22.58 15.13 18.85
CA ALA A 241 -22.87 16.22 19.79
C ALA A 241 -24.26 16.81 19.63
N GLU A 242 -25.15 16.26 18.79
CA GLU A 242 -26.50 16.84 18.60
C GLU A 242 -27.66 15.84 18.70
N ALA A 243 -27.50 14.70 19.36
CA ALA A 243 -28.62 13.77 19.61
C ALA A 243 -29.19 13.88 21.03
N GLY A 244 -28.89 14.93 21.79
CA GLY A 244 -29.17 15.05 23.23
C GLY A 244 -30.09 16.20 23.66
N ASP A 245 -30.76 16.94 22.76
CA ASP A 245 -31.66 18.01 23.20
C ASP A 245 -33.06 17.88 22.54
N ARG A 246 -33.75 16.79 22.84
CA ARG A 246 -35.21 16.76 22.85
C ARG A 246 -35.64 16.60 24.28
N ALA A 247 -35.77 17.72 25.00
CA ALA A 247 -36.45 17.78 26.26
C ALA A 247 -37.85 17.14 26.13
N PRO A 248 -38.28 16.29 27.09
CA PRO A 248 -39.64 15.80 27.07
C PRO A 248 -40.58 16.97 27.38
N THR A 249 -41.44 17.29 26.43
CA THR A 249 -42.53 18.23 26.60
C THR A 249 -43.37 17.75 27.78
N ALA A 250 -43.39 18.52 28.86
CA ALA A 250 -44.23 18.29 30.01
C ALA A 250 -45.69 18.30 29.58
N LEU A 251 -46.42 17.21 29.82
CA LEU A 251 -47.85 17.19 29.80
C LEU A 251 -48.34 17.88 31.08
N ALA A 252 -48.80 19.12 30.89
CA ALA A 252 -49.63 19.79 31.86
C ALA A 252 -51.09 19.51 31.47
N GLY A 253 -51.91 19.03 32.44
CA GLY A 253 -53.35 18.80 32.30
C GLY A 253 -53.83 17.88 33.36
#